data_7889038aff04f31fb562c9b861d68bf4
#
_entry.id   7889038aff04f31fb562c9b861d68bf4
#
_cell.length_a   1.000
_cell.length_b   1.000
_cell.length_c   1.000
_cell.angle_alpha   90.00
_cell.angle_beta   90.00
_cell.angle_gamma   90.00
#
_symmetry.space_group_name_H-M   'P 1'
#
loop_
_entity.id
_entity.type
_entity.pdbx_description
1 polymer ?
#
loop_
_entity_poly.entity_id
_entity_poly.type
_entity_poly.pdbx_seq_one_letter_code
_entity_poly.pdbx_strand_id
1 'polypeptide(L)'
;MSKEGVIYRISGPVVTATGMSAGMYDVVRVGNEGLMGEVIELHGEKAVIQVYEDTSGIRPGEPVINTGETLSVSLGPGLLTQIYDGIQRPLPTLEEVMGVFITRGVDADAFDLEKKWTFEAVIEKGAAVEGGQVIGHVQETETIVHKIMVPPTMSGVVKDIKSGDF
;
A
#
# COMPACT_ATOMS: atom_id res chain seq x y z
N MET A 1 6.21 11.40 -19.80
CA MET A 1 4.75 11.19 -19.80
C MET A 1 4.25 11.47 -18.40
N SER A 2 3.00 11.92 -18.24
CA SER A 2 2.39 12.23 -16.94
C SER A 2 2.09 10.95 -16.15
N LYS A 3 2.12 11.01 -14.81
CA LYS A 3 1.55 9.97 -13.94
C LYS A 3 0.00 9.99 -13.96
N GLU A 4 -0.59 11.05 -14.49
CA GLU A 4 -2.04 11.27 -14.56
C GLU A 4 -2.53 11.12 -16.00
N GLY A 5 -3.59 10.35 -16.17
CA GLY A 5 -4.31 10.13 -17.41
C GLY A 5 -5.81 10.27 -17.20
N VAL A 6 -6.58 9.83 -18.17
CA VAL A 6 -8.06 9.89 -18.12
C VAL A 6 -8.67 8.56 -18.54
N ILE A 7 -9.84 8.27 -18.01
CA ILE A 7 -10.64 7.12 -18.39
C ILE A 7 -11.09 7.30 -19.87
N TYR A 8 -10.70 6.38 -20.71
CA TYR A 8 -11.13 6.31 -22.12
C TYR A 8 -12.39 5.46 -22.28
N ARG A 9 -12.46 4.30 -21.60
CA ARG A 9 -13.57 3.35 -21.70
C ARG A 9 -13.72 2.56 -20.41
N ILE A 10 -14.98 2.19 -20.10
CA ILE A 10 -15.33 1.34 -18.97
C ILE A 10 -16.09 0.12 -19.51
N SER A 11 -15.75 -1.06 -19.02
CA SER A 11 -16.40 -2.34 -19.38
C SER A 11 -16.48 -3.25 -18.15
N GLY A 12 -17.53 -3.07 -17.33
CA GLY A 12 -17.61 -3.75 -16.03
C GLY A 12 -16.45 -3.34 -15.13
N PRO A 13 -15.74 -4.29 -14.50
CA PRO A 13 -14.62 -3.97 -13.62
C PRO A 13 -13.34 -3.56 -14.37
N VAL A 14 -13.36 -3.58 -15.71
CA VAL A 14 -12.21 -3.23 -16.54
C VAL A 14 -12.33 -1.81 -17.07
N VAL A 15 -11.33 -1.01 -16.79
CA VAL A 15 -11.22 0.38 -17.26
C VAL A 15 -10.03 0.51 -18.19
N THR A 16 -10.22 1.19 -19.32
CA THR A 16 -9.11 1.57 -20.20
C THR A 16 -8.80 3.04 -19.97
N ALA A 17 -7.57 3.37 -19.63
CA ALA A 17 -7.07 4.73 -19.48
C ALA A 17 -6.14 5.12 -20.63
N THR A 18 -5.97 6.42 -20.86
CA THR A 18 -5.04 6.99 -21.85
C THR A 18 -4.37 8.25 -21.30
N GLY A 19 -3.21 8.62 -21.90
CA GLY A 19 -2.51 9.85 -21.53
C GLY A 19 -1.60 9.74 -20.32
N MET A 20 -1.48 8.55 -19.72
CA MET A 20 -0.60 8.30 -18.57
C MET A 20 0.58 7.38 -18.93
N SER A 21 1.67 7.52 -18.20
CA SER A 21 2.75 6.52 -18.19
C SER A 21 2.45 5.47 -17.13
N ALA A 22 2.42 4.21 -17.53
CA ALA A 22 2.20 3.09 -16.62
C ALA A 22 3.08 1.91 -16.99
N GLY A 23 3.50 1.16 -15.99
CA GLY A 23 4.09 -0.17 -16.11
C GLY A 23 3.03 -1.26 -15.93
N MET A 24 3.37 -2.49 -16.31
CA MET A 24 2.56 -3.66 -15.97
C MET A 24 2.52 -3.82 -14.45
N TYR A 25 1.34 -4.10 -13.93
CA TYR A 25 1.07 -4.30 -12.50
C TYR A 25 1.21 -3.05 -11.62
N ASP A 26 1.35 -1.85 -12.23
CA ASP A 26 1.25 -0.62 -11.47
C ASP A 26 -0.13 -0.49 -10.85
N VAL A 27 -0.17 -0.10 -9.58
CA VAL A 27 -1.41 0.28 -8.89
C VAL A 27 -1.82 1.68 -9.34
N VAL A 28 -3.10 1.84 -9.62
CA VAL A 28 -3.69 3.10 -10.05
C VAL A 28 -4.92 3.46 -9.23
N ARG A 29 -5.19 4.76 -9.12
CA ARG A 29 -6.43 5.31 -8.57
C ARG A 29 -7.33 5.78 -9.71
N VAL A 30 -8.53 5.22 -9.80
CA VAL A 30 -9.44 5.38 -10.94
C VAL A 30 -10.66 6.21 -10.56
N GLY A 31 -10.94 7.23 -11.38
CA GLY A 31 -12.09 8.11 -11.20
C GLY A 31 -11.91 9.14 -10.09
N ASN A 32 -12.92 9.99 -9.92
CA ASN A 32 -12.94 11.01 -8.87
C ASN A 32 -13.01 10.42 -7.46
N GLU A 33 -13.52 9.20 -7.34
CA GLU A 33 -13.59 8.46 -6.07
C GLU A 33 -12.27 7.76 -5.71
N GLY A 34 -11.30 7.69 -6.65
CA GLY A 34 -9.98 7.11 -6.41
C GLY A 34 -10.01 5.58 -6.23
N LEU A 35 -10.90 4.88 -6.94
CA LEU A 35 -11.03 3.43 -6.84
C LEU A 35 -9.70 2.72 -7.15
N MET A 36 -9.31 1.77 -6.31
CA MET A 36 -8.07 1.05 -6.50
C MET A 36 -8.18 0.06 -7.66
N GLY A 37 -7.16 0.04 -8.52
CA GLY A 37 -7.03 -0.91 -9.60
C GLY A 37 -5.57 -1.18 -9.96
N GLU A 38 -5.35 -2.15 -10.82
CA GLU A 38 -4.03 -2.60 -11.28
C GLU A 38 -3.98 -2.63 -12.80
N VAL A 39 -2.87 -2.22 -13.37
CA VAL A 39 -2.63 -2.30 -14.82
C VAL A 39 -2.36 -3.75 -15.22
N ILE A 40 -3.28 -4.33 -16.00
CA ILE A 40 -3.22 -5.72 -16.44
C ILE A 40 -2.78 -5.88 -17.89
N GLU A 41 -2.82 -4.81 -18.68
CA GLU A 41 -2.42 -4.85 -20.08
C GLU A 41 -2.03 -3.45 -20.59
N LEU A 42 -1.08 -3.38 -21.51
CA LEU A 42 -0.63 -2.13 -22.15
C LEU A 42 -0.72 -2.23 -23.67
N HIS A 43 -1.41 -1.28 -24.30
CA HIS A 43 -1.59 -1.17 -25.74
C HIS A 43 -1.20 0.23 -26.23
N GLY A 44 0.07 0.43 -26.62
CA GLY A 44 0.57 1.74 -27.01
C GLY A 44 0.40 2.76 -25.89
N GLU A 45 -0.42 3.78 -26.10
CA GLU A 45 -0.70 4.82 -25.10
C GLU A 45 -1.87 4.49 -24.17
N LYS A 46 -2.43 3.28 -24.29
CA LYS A 46 -3.58 2.85 -23.47
C LYS A 46 -3.15 1.82 -22.45
N ALA A 47 -3.58 2.02 -21.22
CA ALA A 47 -3.48 1.06 -20.11
C ALA A 47 -4.84 0.43 -19.86
N VAL A 48 -4.91 -0.90 -19.80
CA VAL A 48 -6.07 -1.65 -19.36
C VAL A 48 -5.92 -1.95 -17.87
N ILE A 49 -6.92 -1.61 -17.10
CA ILE A 49 -6.88 -1.60 -15.64
C ILE A 49 -8.00 -2.50 -15.12
N GLN A 50 -7.67 -3.44 -14.25
CA GLN A 50 -8.62 -4.17 -13.45
C GLN A 50 -8.90 -3.37 -12.18
N VAL A 51 -10.12 -2.88 -12.01
CA VAL A 51 -10.56 -2.20 -10.78
C VAL A 51 -11.06 -3.24 -9.78
N TYR A 52 -10.66 -3.12 -8.52
CA TYR A 52 -10.99 -4.09 -7.47
C TYR A 52 -12.34 -3.83 -6.81
N GLU A 53 -12.87 -2.62 -7.00
CA GLU A 53 -14.13 -2.19 -6.43
C GLU A 53 -15.21 -2.03 -7.52
N ASP A 54 -16.46 -1.81 -7.12
CA ASP A 54 -17.56 -1.55 -8.06
C ASP A 54 -17.32 -0.26 -8.84
N THR A 55 -17.35 -0.35 -10.16
CA THR A 55 -17.13 0.75 -11.09
C THR A 55 -18.40 1.51 -11.46
N SER A 56 -19.55 1.19 -10.85
CA SER A 56 -20.80 1.88 -11.12
C SER A 56 -20.70 3.37 -10.84
N GLY A 57 -21.09 4.20 -11.77
CA GLY A 57 -21.12 5.68 -11.64
C GLY A 57 -19.87 6.41 -12.08
N ILE A 58 -18.69 5.77 -12.22
CA ILE A 58 -17.53 6.39 -12.86
C ILE A 58 -17.79 6.64 -14.34
N ARG A 59 -17.11 7.63 -14.92
CA ARG A 59 -17.38 8.10 -16.30
C ARG A 59 -16.11 8.24 -17.10
N PRO A 60 -16.18 8.04 -18.44
CA PRO A 60 -15.09 8.45 -19.34
C PRO A 60 -14.75 9.92 -19.14
N GLY A 61 -13.45 10.25 -19.17
CA GLY A 61 -12.92 11.58 -18.92
C GLY A 61 -12.54 11.85 -17.46
N GLU A 62 -12.94 11.02 -16.50
CA GLU A 62 -12.47 11.14 -15.12
C GLU A 62 -10.99 10.75 -15.01
N PRO A 63 -10.27 11.28 -13.98
CA PRO A 63 -8.84 11.08 -13.84
C PRO A 63 -8.47 9.61 -13.53
N VAL A 64 -7.29 9.22 -13.95
CA VAL A 64 -6.61 7.99 -13.51
C VAL A 64 -5.20 8.36 -13.09
N ILE A 65 -4.85 8.07 -11.85
CA ILE A 65 -3.56 8.44 -11.27
C ILE A 65 -2.73 7.17 -11.04
N ASN A 66 -1.56 7.09 -11.68
CA ASN A 66 -0.59 6.02 -11.45
C ASN A 66 0.21 6.31 -10.18
N THR A 67 0.20 5.39 -9.21
CA THR A 67 1.02 5.50 -7.99
C THR A 67 2.51 5.35 -8.32
N GLY A 68 2.84 4.59 -9.35
CA GLY A 68 4.21 4.21 -9.75
C GLY A 68 4.78 3.06 -8.93
N GLU A 69 3.92 2.35 -8.24
CA GLU A 69 4.27 1.20 -7.40
C GLU A 69 3.36 0.01 -7.76
N THR A 70 3.86 -1.18 -7.61
CA THR A 70 3.06 -2.40 -7.74
C THR A 70 2.31 -2.69 -6.45
N LEU A 71 1.28 -3.55 -6.51
CA LEU A 71 0.55 -3.97 -5.33
C LEU A 71 1.52 -4.60 -4.32
N SER A 72 1.55 -4.03 -3.14
CA SER A 72 2.43 -4.44 -2.05
C SER A 72 1.67 -4.44 -0.72
N VAL A 73 2.19 -5.16 0.25
CA VAL A 73 1.69 -5.17 1.61
C VAL A 73 2.68 -4.50 2.53
N SER A 74 2.19 -3.72 3.47
CA SER A 74 2.99 -3.15 4.54
C SER A 74 3.20 -4.20 5.62
N LEU A 75 4.47 -4.42 6.02
CA LEU A 75 4.82 -5.36 7.07
C LEU A 75 5.36 -4.59 8.28
N GLY A 76 4.83 -4.90 9.45
CA GLY A 76 5.22 -4.24 10.69
C GLY A 76 4.54 -4.85 11.91
N PRO A 77 4.90 -4.42 13.13
CA PRO A 77 4.20 -4.84 14.33
C PRO A 77 2.76 -4.31 14.32
N GLY A 78 1.82 -5.15 14.75
CA GLY A 78 0.39 -4.83 14.75
C GLY A 78 -0.43 -5.55 13.67
N LEU A 79 0.21 -6.31 12.78
CA LEU A 79 -0.50 -7.15 11.80
C LEU A 79 -1.20 -8.34 12.43
N LEU A 80 -0.59 -8.93 13.46
CA LEU A 80 -1.15 -10.08 14.12
C LEU A 80 -2.44 -9.71 14.86
N THR A 81 -3.38 -10.65 14.85
CA THR A 81 -4.72 -10.46 15.43
C THR A 81 -5.66 -9.50 14.69
N GLN A 82 -5.24 -8.95 13.56
CA GLN A 82 -6.07 -8.14 12.69
C GLN A 82 -6.66 -8.97 11.53
N ILE A 83 -7.79 -8.51 11.01
CA ILE A 83 -8.43 -9.08 9.83
C ILE A 83 -8.44 -8.02 8.74
N TYR A 84 -7.93 -8.40 7.57
CA TYR A 84 -7.78 -7.52 6.42
C TYR A 84 -8.63 -7.98 5.23
N ASP A 85 -8.95 -7.06 4.35
CA ASP A 85 -9.45 -7.38 3.02
C ASP A 85 -8.30 -7.71 2.04
N GLY A 86 -8.63 -7.95 0.75
CA GLY A 86 -7.66 -8.35 -0.28
C GLY A 86 -6.61 -7.30 -0.64
N ILE A 87 -6.74 -6.05 -0.20
CA ILE A 87 -5.81 -4.94 -0.42
C ILE A 87 -5.26 -4.34 0.87
N GLN A 88 -5.28 -5.15 1.94
CA GLN A 88 -4.73 -4.85 3.25
C GLN A 88 -5.40 -3.67 3.98
N ARG A 89 -6.70 -3.44 3.79
CA ARG A 89 -7.46 -2.52 4.63
C ARG A 89 -8.00 -3.27 5.87
N PRO A 90 -7.79 -2.78 7.10
CA PRO A 90 -8.26 -3.46 8.31
C PRO A 90 -9.79 -3.39 8.40
N LEU A 91 -10.46 -4.54 8.43
CA LEU A 91 -11.93 -4.64 8.46
C LEU A 91 -12.56 -3.95 9.68
N PRO A 92 -12.00 -4.04 10.91
CA PRO A 92 -12.55 -3.31 12.04
C PRO A 92 -12.55 -1.79 11.84
N THR A 93 -11.45 -1.23 11.29
CA THR A 93 -11.36 0.20 10.99
C THR A 93 -12.36 0.61 9.90
N LEU A 94 -12.53 -0.23 8.87
CA LEU A 94 -13.53 0.01 7.84
C LEU A 94 -14.95 0.01 8.42
N GLU A 95 -15.26 -0.92 9.33
CA GLU A 95 -16.57 -0.97 10.02
C GLU A 95 -16.84 0.29 10.85
N GLU A 96 -15.84 0.80 11.56
CA GLU A 96 -15.96 2.04 12.34
C GLU A 96 -16.24 3.27 11.46
N VAL A 97 -15.60 3.35 10.28
CA VAL A 97 -15.73 4.50 9.36
C VAL A 97 -17.02 4.42 8.53
N MET A 98 -17.40 3.23 8.08
CA MET A 98 -18.47 3.04 7.09
C MET A 98 -19.71 2.35 7.65
N GLY A 99 -19.64 1.76 8.85
CA GLY A 99 -20.67 0.88 9.40
C GLY A 99 -20.66 -0.49 8.72
N VAL A 100 -21.82 -1.16 8.75
CA VAL A 100 -21.97 -2.57 8.30
C VAL A 100 -21.81 -2.73 6.76
N PHE A 101 -21.95 -1.65 6.00
CA PHE A 101 -21.87 -1.69 4.55
C PHE A 101 -20.57 -1.08 4.04
N ILE A 102 -19.75 -1.89 3.36
CA ILE A 102 -18.50 -1.42 2.75
C ILE A 102 -18.82 -0.45 1.60
N THR A 103 -18.38 0.80 1.76
CA THR A 103 -18.47 1.84 0.73
C THR A 103 -17.16 1.85 -0.07
N ARG A 104 -17.27 1.97 -1.39
CA ARG A 104 -16.11 2.02 -2.29
C ARG A 104 -15.34 3.34 -2.15
N GLY A 105 -14.07 3.32 -2.57
CA GLY A 105 -13.19 4.50 -2.55
C GLY A 105 -12.72 4.91 -1.16
N VAL A 106 -13.00 4.12 -0.12
CA VAL A 106 -12.51 4.36 1.23
C VAL A 106 -11.15 3.72 1.39
N ASP A 107 -10.17 4.52 1.77
CA ASP A 107 -8.82 4.07 2.12
C ASP A 107 -8.70 3.96 3.65
N ALA A 108 -7.90 3.03 4.12
CA ALA A 108 -7.59 2.87 5.54
C ALA A 108 -6.16 2.38 5.68
N ASP A 109 -5.41 2.99 6.59
CA ASP A 109 -4.05 2.58 6.89
C ASP A 109 -4.04 1.15 7.43
N ALA A 110 -3.08 0.35 6.97
CA ALA A 110 -2.93 -1.05 7.39
C ALA A 110 -2.61 -1.20 8.88
N PHE A 111 -2.13 -0.13 9.50
CA PHE A 111 -1.73 -0.08 10.91
C PHE A 111 -2.47 1.01 11.66
N ASP A 112 -2.64 0.81 12.95
CA ASP A 112 -2.95 1.87 13.89
C ASP A 112 -1.70 2.71 14.14
N LEU A 113 -1.63 3.90 13.53
CA LEU A 113 -0.48 4.81 13.61
C LEU A 113 -0.36 5.51 14.99
N GLU A 114 -1.41 5.49 15.79
CA GLU A 114 -1.39 6.03 17.16
C GLU A 114 -0.80 5.05 18.18
N LYS A 115 -0.78 3.76 17.82
CA LYS A 115 -0.25 2.70 18.69
C LYS A 115 1.26 2.76 18.75
N LYS A 116 1.78 2.93 19.94
CA LYS A 116 3.22 2.94 20.21
C LYS A 116 3.75 1.54 20.48
N TRP A 117 4.97 1.33 20.02
CA TRP A 117 5.68 0.07 20.19
C TRP A 117 7.06 0.30 20.81
N THR A 118 7.41 -0.54 21.78
CA THR A 118 8.76 -0.52 22.39
C THR A 118 9.73 -1.20 21.44
N PHE A 119 10.58 -0.41 20.80
CA PHE A 119 11.64 -0.89 19.92
C PHE A 119 12.94 -1.09 20.69
N GLU A 120 13.59 -2.25 20.51
CA GLU A 120 14.91 -2.54 21.05
C GLU A 120 15.91 -2.70 19.90
N ALA A 121 16.90 -1.82 19.84
CA ALA A 121 17.95 -1.86 18.84
C ALA A 121 18.96 -2.98 19.16
N VAL A 122 19.37 -3.75 18.15
CA VAL A 122 20.39 -4.80 18.27
C VAL A 122 21.72 -4.44 17.59
N ILE A 123 21.76 -3.27 16.98
CA ILE A 123 22.96 -2.72 16.35
C ILE A 123 23.24 -1.31 16.89
N GLU A 124 24.47 -0.84 16.66
CA GLU A 124 24.89 0.48 17.13
C GLU A 124 25.00 1.49 15.99
N LYS A 125 24.99 2.77 16.35
CA LYS A 125 25.34 3.86 15.44
C LYS A 125 26.73 3.65 14.84
N GLY A 126 26.83 3.81 13.52
CA GLY A 126 28.09 3.61 12.76
C GLY A 126 28.27 2.18 12.22
N ALA A 127 27.41 1.24 12.58
CA ALA A 127 27.44 -0.11 12.02
C ALA A 127 27.11 -0.10 10.52
N ALA A 128 27.83 -0.87 9.73
CA ALA A 128 27.48 -1.15 8.34
C ALA A 128 26.33 -2.17 8.32
N VAL A 129 25.33 -1.96 7.45
CA VAL A 129 24.16 -2.83 7.33
C VAL A 129 23.88 -3.15 5.88
N GLU A 130 23.33 -4.34 5.65
CA GLU A 130 22.91 -4.84 4.34
C GLU A 130 21.44 -5.24 4.36
N GLY A 131 20.84 -5.36 3.17
CA GLY A 131 19.45 -5.78 3.02
C GLY A 131 19.16 -7.12 3.69
N GLY A 132 18.06 -7.17 4.45
CA GLY A 132 17.64 -8.33 5.23
C GLY A 132 18.29 -8.43 6.62
N GLN A 133 19.26 -7.57 6.97
CA GLN A 133 19.87 -7.58 8.30
C GLN A 133 18.87 -7.04 9.34
N VAL A 134 18.78 -7.74 10.48
CA VAL A 134 17.98 -7.31 11.63
C VAL A 134 18.66 -6.14 12.33
N ILE A 135 17.95 -5.06 12.52
CA ILE A 135 18.42 -3.83 13.20
C ILE A 135 17.84 -3.67 14.60
N GLY A 136 16.76 -4.35 14.89
CA GLY A 136 16.11 -4.33 16.19
C GLY A 136 14.90 -5.24 16.21
N HIS A 137 14.20 -5.24 17.32
CA HIS A 137 12.98 -6.02 17.49
C HIS A 137 11.95 -5.28 18.34
N VAL A 138 10.73 -5.73 18.21
CA VAL A 138 9.55 -5.25 18.94
C VAL A 138 8.81 -6.46 19.48
N GLN A 139 8.45 -6.47 20.75
CA GLN A 139 7.57 -7.49 21.32
C GLN A 139 6.15 -7.23 20.86
N GLU A 140 5.65 -7.98 19.87
CA GLU A 140 4.32 -7.76 19.30
C GLU A 140 3.22 -8.44 20.10
N THR A 141 3.46 -9.69 20.55
CA THR A 141 2.59 -10.43 21.46
C THR A 141 3.42 -11.09 22.54
N GLU A 142 2.80 -11.77 23.53
CA GLU A 142 3.52 -12.49 24.59
C GLU A 142 4.52 -13.53 24.05
N THR A 143 4.24 -14.08 22.86
CA THR A 143 5.03 -15.18 22.26
C THR A 143 5.77 -14.79 21.01
N ILE A 144 5.49 -13.65 20.39
CA ILE A 144 6.01 -13.26 19.09
C ILE A 144 6.82 -11.98 19.19
N VAL A 145 8.08 -12.09 18.78
CA VAL A 145 9.01 -10.97 18.61
C VAL A 145 9.07 -10.59 17.13
N HIS A 146 8.62 -9.40 16.80
CA HIS A 146 8.73 -8.85 15.45
C HIS A 146 10.14 -8.33 15.20
N LYS A 147 10.80 -8.80 14.14
CA LYS A 147 12.14 -8.39 13.75
C LYS A 147 12.07 -7.24 12.75
N ILE A 148 12.67 -6.12 13.11
CA ILE A 148 12.81 -4.98 12.19
C ILE A 148 14.08 -5.18 11.37
N MET A 149 13.95 -5.18 10.06
CA MET A 149 15.02 -5.48 9.11
C MET A 149 15.26 -4.33 8.13
N VAL A 150 16.48 -4.25 7.65
CA VAL A 150 16.82 -3.37 6.52
C VAL A 150 16.11 -3.87 5.26
N PRO A 151 15.44 -3.01 4.49
CA PRO A 151 14.82 -3.40 3.22
C PRO A 151 15.82 -4.13 2.30
N PRO A 152 15.39 -5.14 1.52
CA PRO A 152 16.31 -5.99 0.74
C PRO A 152 17.18 -5.23 -0.27
N THR A 153 16.70 -4.08 -0.75
CA THR A 153 17.39 -3.26 -1.75
C THR A 153 18.27 -2.16 -1.17
N MET A 154 18.34 -2.06 0.17
CA MET A 154 19.08 -1.01 0.87
C MET A 154 20.32 -1.56 1.56
N SER A 155 21.38 -0.75 1.53
CA SER A 155 22.60 -0.97 2.31
C SER A 155 23.20 0.38 2.70
N GLY A 156 23.98 0.42 3.76
CA GLY A 156 24.59 1.68 4.20
C GLY A 156 25.21 1.59 5.58
N VAL A 157 25.36 2.77 6.19
CA VAL A 157 25.89 2.91 7.56
C VAL A 157 24.81 3.55 8.42
N VAL A 158 24.56 2.99 9.58
CA VAL A 158 23.57 3.50 10.55
C VAL A 158 23.99 4.89 11.04
N LYS A 159 23.20 5.88 10.67
CA LYS A 159 23.44 7.26 11.05
C LYS A 159 22.99 7.56 12.48
N ASP A 160 21.86 6.99 12.86
CA ASP A 160 21.29 7.10 14.22
C ASP A 160 20.34 5.92 14.45
N ILE A 161 20.30 5.39 15.66
CA ILE A 161 19.37 4.36 16.11
C ILE A 161 19.22 4.47 17.63
N LYS A 162 18.00 4.35 18.12
CA LYS A 162 17.70 4.45 19.55
C LYS A 162 16.63 3.44 19.90
N SER A 163 16.76 2.81 21.06
CA SER A 163 15.68 2.04 21.68
C SER A 163 14.71 2.97 22.38
N GLY A 164 13.44 2.60 22.43
CA GLY A 164 12.38 3.38 23.10
C GLY A 164 11.00 3.15 22.49
N ASP A 165 10.03 3.92 22.95
CA ASP A 165 8.66 3.86 22.48
C ASP A 165 8.45 4.85 21.33
N PHE A 166 7.99 4.32 20.19
CA PHE A 166 7.76 5.07 18.95
C PHE A 166 6.37 4.81 18.42
#